data_b90914d346d14d3a30d6b8b8e9f97471
#
_entry.id   b90914d346d14d3a30d6b8b8e9f97471
#
_cell.length_a   1.000
_cell.length_b   1.000
_cell.length_c   1.000
_cell.angle_alpha   90.00
_cell.angle_beta   90.00
_cell.angle_gamma   90.00
#
_symmetry.space_group_name_H-M   'P 1'
#
loop_
_entity.id
_entity.type
_entity.pdbx_description
1 polymer ?
#
loop_
_entity_poly.entity_id
_entity_poly.type
_entity_poly.pdbx_seq_one_letter_code
_entity_poly.pdbx_strand_id
1 'polypeptide(L)'
;TETKNLNSFKAIARAIEGERERQIELIEEGKSVIQETRRWDDNKESSHAMRSKEDAKDYRYFPDPDLPPIHISDAWIEKIKAEQPELREVKQARYQEEYGLPAYDAGILTESRHLAGLFEETAAIYGNAKKTANWFMGEVLRLTKDKAMDAEQVSFSPKHLADLLVMVEKSEVSPQNAKKVFEKVFEEDIDPVVYIEEHGLKIVEDTGLLEETINRILDANPGPLSELLGGKDKVMGFFVGQ
;
A
#
# COMPACT_ATOMS: atom_id res chain seq x y z
N THR A 1 -22.77 -7.48 -27.01
CA THR A 1 -22.54 -6.99 -28.38
C THR A 1 -21.17 -7.41 -28.87
N GLU A 2 -21.05 -7.85 -30.12
CA GLU A 2 -19.79 -8.03 -30.84
C GLU A 2 -19.62 -6.90 -31.84
N THR A 3 -18.55 -6.12 -31.74
CA THR A 3 -18.29 -5.02 -32.66
C THR A 3 -17.20 -5.40 -33.65
N LYS A 4 -17.49 -5.29 -34.95
CA LYS A 4 -16.58 -5.60 -36.06
C LYS A 4 -16.09 -4.33 -36.76
N ASN A 5 -15.05 -4.47 -37.59
CA ASN A 5 -14.47 -3.41 -38.40
C ASN A 5 -13.72 -2.34 -37.58
N LEU A 6 -12.95 -2.80 -36.60
CA LEU A 6 -12.09 -1.95 -35.74
C LEU A 6 -10.64 -2.08 -36.20
N ASN A 7 -10.10 -1.04 -36.84
CA ASN A 7 -8.80 -1.09 -37.51
C ASN A 7 -7.69 -0.32 -36.78
N SER A 8 -7.99 0.28 -35.62
CA SER A 8 -7.02 1.01 -34.80
C SER A 8 -7.41 1.00 -33.34
N PHE A 9 -6.46 1.19 -32.44
CA PHE A 9 -6.72 1.36 -30.99
C PHE A 9 -7.66 2.56 -30.72
N LYS A 10 -7.52 3.63 -31.51
CA LYS A 10 -8.40 4.79 -31.39
C LYS A 10 -9.85 4.46 -31.80
N ALA A 11 -10.04 3.67 -32.86
CA ALA A 11 -11.37 3.20 -33.26
C ALA A 11 -11.98 2.27 -32.21
N ILE A 12 -11.17 1.41 -31.58
CA ILE A 12 -11.63 0.53 -30.49
C ILE A 12 -12.13 1.37 -29.30
N ALA A 13 -11.38 2.36 -28.87
CA ALA A 13 -11.79 3.22 -27.75
C ALA A 13 -13.12 3.96 -28.04
N ARG A 14 -13.26 4.54 -29.23
CA ARG A 14 -14.49 5.22 -29.64
C ARG A 14 -15.69 4.26 -29.77
N ALA A 15 -15.44 3.06 -30.28
CA ALA A 15 -16.50 2.06 -30.41
C ALA A 15 -17.00 1.55 -29.06
N ILE A 16 -16.10 1.39 -28.09
CA ILE A 16 -16.47 1.01 -26.70
C ILE A 16 -17.34 2.12 -26.08
N GLU A 17 -16.92 3.37 -26.20
CA GLU A 17 -17.67 4.50 -25.64
C GLU A 17 -19.04 4.66 -26.31
N GLY A 18 -19.11 4.64 -27.63
CA GLY A 18 -20.37 4.72 -28.36
C GLY A 18 -21.32 3.54 -28.07
N GLU A 19 -20.80 2.34 -27.87
CA GLU A 19 -21.64 1.20 -27.48
C GLU A 19 -22.14 1.33 -26.04
N ARG A 20 -21.31 1.85 -25.14
CA ARG A 20 -21.70 2.15 -23.75
C ARG A 20 -22.87 3.14 -23.72
N GLU A 21 -22.74 4.25 -24.43
CA GLU A 21 -23.80 5.27 -24.52
C GLU A 21 -25.09 4.70 -25.09
N ARG A 22 -25.01 3.98 -26.20
CA ARG A 22 -26.16 3.33 -26.81
C ARG A 22 -26.88 2.38 -25.85
N GLN A 23 -26.14 1.59 -25.08
CA GLN A 23 -26.75 0.66 -24.11
C GLN A 23 -27.42 1.40 -22.96
N ILE A 24 -26.83 2.49 -22.48
CA ILE A 24 -27.44 3.36 -21.46
C ILE A 24 -28.77 3.93 -21.98
N GLU A 25 -28.79 4.50 -23.18
CA GLU A 25 -29.99 5.05 -23.81
C GLU A 25 -31.10 3.99 -23.90
N LEU A 26 -30.78 2.78 -24.37
CA LEU A 26 -31.76 1.71 -24.44
C LEU A 26 -32.36 1.34 -23.07
N ILE A 27 -31.54 1.32 -22.04
CA ILE A 27 -31.98 0.99 -20.67
C ILE A 27 -32.85 2.12 -20.11
N GLU A 28 -32.46 3.37 -20.33
CA GLU A 28 -33.22 4.57 -19.92
C GLU A 28 -34.59 4.65 -20.63
N GLU A 29 -34.68 4.20 -21.90
CA GLU A 29 -35.90 4.05 -22.62
C GLU A 29 -36.79 2.86 -22.21
N GLY A 30 -36.34 2.07 -21.22
CA GLY A 30 -37.01 0.85 -20.73
C GLY A 30 -36.90 -0.34 -21.68
N LYS A 31 -35.97 -0.28 -22.64
CA LYS A 31 -35.66 -1.40 -23.56
C LYS A 31 -34.58 -2.31 -23.00
N SER A 32 -34.51 -3.53 -23.50
CA SER A 32 -33.44 -4.46 -23.17
C SER A 32 -32.31 -4.43 -24.19
N VAL A 33 -31.09 -4.69 -23.74
CA VAL A 33 -29.93 -4.83 -24.62
C VAL A 33 -29.94 -6.21 -25.25
N ILE A 34 -30.08 -6.28 -26.57
CA ILE A 34 -30.09 -7.52 -27.33
C ILE A 34 -28.66 -7.92 -27.69
N GLN A 35 -28.37 -9.22 -27.65
CA GLN A 35 -27.10 -9.76 -28.11
C GLN A 35 -27.04 -9.75 -29.63
N GLU A 36 -26.22 -8.86 -30.19
CA GLU A 36 -26.10 -8.67 -31.64
C GLU A 36 -24.65 -8.43 -32.07
N THR A 37 -24.40 -8.67 -33.37
CA THR A 37 -23.17 -8.25 -34.04
C THR A 37 -23.42 -6.89 -34.69
N ARG A 38 -22.55 -5.92 -34.40
CA ARG A 38 -22.59 -4.56 -34.95
C ARG A 38 -21.33 -4.25 -35.74
N ARG A 39 -21.42 -3.40 -36.77
CA ARG A 39 -20.28 -2.92 -37.53
C ARG A 39 -20.02 -1.46 -37.17
N TRP A 40 -18.80 -1.16 -36.83
CA TRP A 40 -18.33 0.19 -36.59
C TRP A 40 -18.07 0.94 -37.89
N ASP A 41 -18.53 2.17 -38.01
CA ASP A 41 -18.23 3.13 -39.08
C ASP A 41 -17.38 4.27 -38.47
N ASP A 42 -16.10 4.27 -38.78
CA ASP A 42 -15.13 5.20 -38.18
C ASP A 42 -15.35 6.64 -38.66
N ASN A 43 -15.94 6.83 -39.85
CA ASN A 43 -16.26 8.15 -40.40
C ASN A 43 -17.50 8.77 -39.76
N LYS A 44 -18.46 7.91 -39.40
CA LYS A 44 -19.72 8.34 -38.76
C LYS A 44 -19.64 8.28 -37.22
N GLU A 45 -18.57 7.75 -36.71
CA GLU A 45 -18.40 7.49 -35.26
C GLU A 45 -19.61 6.76 -34.64
N SER A 46 -20.19 5.82 -35.37
CA SER A 46 -21.38 5.08 -34.96
C SER A 46 -21.34 3.62 -35.39
N SER A 47 -22.11 2.79 -34.70
CA SER A 47 -22.27 1.39 -35.06
C SER A 47 -23.69 1.10 -35.58
N HIS A 48 -23.79 0.14 -36.49
CA HIS A 48 -25.09 -0.36 -36.97
C HIS A 48 -25.17 -1.88 -36.83
N ALA A 49 -26.38 -2.37 -36.51
CA ALA A 49 -26.64 -3.77 -36.37
C ALA A 49 -26.44 -4.51 -37.70
N MET A 50 -25.72 -5.62 -37.65
CA MET A 50 -25.56 -6.51 -38.80
C MET A 50 -26.51 -7.72 -38.70
N ARG A 51 -26.53 -8.34 -37.52
CA ARG A 51 -27.26 -9.57 -37.25
C ARG A 51 -27.58 -9.67 -35.77
N SER A 52 -28.78 -10.01 -35.39
CA SER A 52 -29.11 -10.36 -34.01
C SER A 52 -28.67 -11.80 -33.69
N LYS A 53 -28.21 -12.02 -32.48
CA LYS A 53 -27.89 -13.36 -31.96
C LYS A 53 -29.02 -13.88 -31.05
N GLU A 54 -30.26 -13.59 -31.41
CA GLU A 54 -31.43 -13.89 -30.55
C GLU A 54 -31.64 -15.37 -30.30
N ASP A 55 -31.17 -16.23 -31.24
CA ASP A 55 -31.30 -17.68 -31.09
C ASP A 55 -29.94 -18.34 -30.90
N ALA A 56 -29.63 -18.76 -29.65
CA ALA A 56 -28.50 -19.67 -29.38
C ALA A 56 -28.53 -20.96 -30.19
N LYS A 57 -29.69 -21.32 -30.75
CA LYS A 57 -29.89 -22.44 -31.66
C LYS A 57 -29.08 -22.37 -32.96
N ASP A 58 -28.76 -21.13 -33.42
CA ASP A 58 -27.94 -20.92 -34.63
C ASP A 58 -26.47 -21.37 -34.44
N TYR A 59 -26.00 -21.46 -33.21
CA TYR A 59 -24.66 -21.94 -32.87
C TYR A 59 -24.59 -23.43 -32.58
N ARG A 60 -25.71 -24.14 -32.53
CA ARG A 60 -25.80 -25.57 -32.25
C ARG A 60 -25.05 -26.00 -31.00
N TYR A 61 -25.18 -25.20 -29.91
CA TYR A 61 -24.60 -25.59 -28.63
C TYR A 61 -25.19 -26.88 -28.11
N PHE A 62 -24.35 -27.88 -27.92
CA PHE A 62 -24.67 -29.14 -27.26
C PHE A 62 -23.46 -29.56 -26.41
N PRO A 63 -23.65 -30.35 -25.37
CA PRO A 63 -22.56 -30.88 -24.58
C PRO A 63 -21.57 -31.62 -25.46
N ASP A 64 -20.26 -31.40 -25.24
CA ASP A 64 -19.23 -32.17 -25.92
C ASP A 64 -19.32 -33.61 -25.44
N PRO A 65 -19.42 -34.60 -26.36
CA PRO A 65 -19.57 -36.00 -25.99
C PRO A 65 -18.33 -36.56 -25.25
N ASP A 66 -17.16 -35.93 -25.43
CA ASP A 66 -15.91 -36.32 -24.76
C ASP A 66 -15.75 -35.73 -23.36
N LEU A 67 -16.63 -34.82 -22.98
CA LEU A 67 -16.61 -34.17 -21.65
C LEU A 67 -17.73 -34.75 -20.76
N PRO A 68 -17.42 -35.59 -19.77
CA PRO A 68 -18.43 -36.08 -18.85
C PRO A 68 -18.99 -34.94 -17.97
N PRO A 69 -20.24 -35.03 -17.48
CA PRO A 69 -20.80 -34.10 -16.55
C PRO A 69 -19.94 -33.99 -15.28
N ILE A 70 -19.61 -32.76 -14.92
CA ILE A 70 -18.88 -32.49 -13.69
C ILE A 70 -19.89 -32.15 -12.59
N HIS A 71 -19.89 -32.94 -11.51
CA HIS A 71 -20.73 -32.70 -10.36
C HIS A 71 -19.92 -31.98 -9.29
N ILE A 72 -20.29 -30.72 -9.03
CA ILE A 72 -19.73 -29.94 -7.94
C ILE A 72 -20.69 -30.01 -6.77
N SER A 73 -20.26 -30.66 -5.68
CA SER A 73 -21.08 -30.77 -4.46
C SER A 73 -21.08 -29.48 -3.64
N ASP A 74 -22.18 -29.23 -2.92
CA ASP A 74 -22.26 -28.11 -2.00
C ASP A 74 -21.16 -28.17 -0.93
N ALA A 75 -20.80 -29.35 -0.47
CA ALA A 75 -19.71 -29.55 0.48
C ALA A 75 -18.36 -29.08 -0.08
N TRP A 76 -18.11 -29.28 -1.38
CA TRP A 76 -16.89 -28.79 -2.04
C TRP A 76 -16.91 -27.26 -2.16
N ILE A 77 -18.04 -26.68 -2.51
CA ILE A 77 -18.24 -25.22 -2.57
C ILE A 77 -17.98 -24.60 -1.21
N GLU A 78 -18.59 -25.14 -0.15
CA GLU A 78 -18.41 -24.63 1.22
C GLU A 78 -16.97 -24.78 1.72
N LYS A 79 -16.29 -25.85 1.36
CA LYS A 79 -14.85 -26.01 1.65
C LYS A 79 -14.02 -24.91 0.99
N ILE A 80 -14.25 -24.65 -0.31
CA ILE A 80 -13.52 -23.60 -1.04
C ILE A 80 -13.80 -22.22 -0.43
N LYS A 81 -15.07 -21.93 -0.07
CA LYS A 81 -15.43 -20.66 0.58
C LYS A 81 -14.73 -20.50 1.93
N ALA A 82 -14.63 -21.58 2.71
CA ALA A 82 -13.95 -21.54 4.01
C ALA A 82 -12.42 -21.36 3.89
N GLU A 83 -11.82 -21.85 2.82
CA GLU A 83 -10.39 -21.73 2.53
C GLU A 83 -10.06 -20.45 1.74
N GLN A 84 -11.07 -19.72 1.26
CA GLN A 84 -10.85 -18.51 0.49
C GLN A 84 -10.24 -17.41 1.36
N PRO A 85 -9.09 -16.84 0.98
CA PRO A 85 -8.53 -15.72 1.70
C PRO A 85 -9.43 -14.48 1.58
N GLU A 86 -9.31 -13.60 2.55
CA GLU A 86 -10.00 -12.30 2.51
C GLU A 86 -9.70 -11.56 1.20
N LEU A 87 -10.76 -11.15 0.51
CA LEU A 87 -10.64 -10.41 -0.75
C LEU A 87 -10.11 -9.00 -0.51
N ARG A 88 -9.47 -8.44 -1.52
CA ARG A 88 -8.83 -7.12 -1.44
C ARG A 88 -9.81 -6.02 -1.00
N GLU A 89 -11.00 -5.99 -1.58
CA GLU A 89 -12.02 -4.98 -1.28
C GLU A 89 -12.52 -5.07 0.17
N VAL A 90 -12.69 -6.29 0.68
CA VAL A 90 -13.07 -6.55 2.07
C VAL A 90 -11.95 -6.10 3.02
N LYS A 91 -10.71 -6.44 2.67
CA LYS A 91 -9.52 -6.05 3.43
C LYS A 91 -9.34 -4.52 3.46
N GLN A 92 -9.56 -3.83 2.35
CA GLN A 92 -9.54 -2.37 2.30
C GLN A 92 -10.58 -1.73 3.20
N ALA A 93 -11.81 -2.25 3.18
CA ALA A 93 -12.88 -1.78 4.06
C ALA A 93 -12.51 -2.00 5.54
N ARG A 94 -11.99 -3.18 5.87
CA ARG A 94 -11.53 -3.50 7.22
C ARG A 94 -10.40 -2.59 7.69
N TYR A 95 -9.42 -2.28 6.84
CA TYR A 95 -8.32 -1.36 7.20
C TYR A 95 -8.81 0.05 7.51
N GLN A 96 -9.85 0.52 6.80
CA GLN A 96 -10.47 1.81 7.09
C GLN A 96 -11.28 1.76 8.38
N GLU A 97 -12.02 0.70 8.62
CA GLU A 97 -12.96 0.57 9.73
C GLU A 97 -12.25 0.24 11.06
N GLU A 98 -11.36 -0.77 11.06
CA GLU A 98 -10.70 -1.25 12.28
C GLU A 98 -9.44 -0.46 12.61
N TYR A 99 -8.64 -0.10 11.58
CA TYR A 99 -7.36 0.59 11.77
C TYR A 99 -7.45 2.10 11.59
N GLY A 100 -8.59 2.61 11.10
CA GLY A 100 -8.80 4.03 10.86
C GLY A 100 -7.87 4.60 9.80
N LEU A 101 -7.47 3.80 8.80
CA LEU A 101 -6.60 4.23 7.73
C LEU A 101 -7.37 5.01 6.66
N PRO A 102 -6.76 6.02 6.01
CA PRO A 102 -7.32 6.63 4.83
C PRO A 102 -7.55 5.60 3.70
N ALA A 103 -8.59 5.80 2.89
CA ALA A 103 -8.88 4.91 1.75
C ALA A 103 -7.69 4.75 0.79
N TYR A 104 -6.91 5.81 0.59
CA TYR A 104 -5.71 5.81 -0.23
C TYR A 104 -4.65 4.84 0.32
N ASP A 105 -4.32 4.95 1.62
CA ASP A 105 -3.32 4.10 2.27
C ASP A 105 -3.77 2.64 2.28
N ALA A 106 -5.05 2.39 2.64
CA ALA A 106 -5.64 1.06 2.59
C ALA A 106 -5.59 0.47 1.18
N GLY A 107 -5.81 1.30 0.14
CA GLY A 107 -5.69 0.91 -1.25
C GLY A 107 -4.30 0.40 -1.61
N ILE A 108 -3.26 1.16 -1.26
CA ILE A 108 -1.86 0.82 -1.56
C ILE A 108 -1.40 -0.40 -0.76
N LEU A 109 -1.64 -0.43 0.55
CA LEU A 109 -1.22 -1.53 1.42
C LEU A 109 -1.84 -2.88 1.05
N THR A 110 -2.95 -2.86 0.31
CA THR A 110 -3.64 -4.08 -0.15
C THR A 110 -3.42 -4.41 -1.63
N GLU A 111 -2.54 -3.68 -2.33
CA GLU A 111 -2.19 -3.98 -3.74
C GLU A 111 -1.49 -5.32 -3.88
N SER A 112 -0.56 -5.63 -2.97
CA SER A 112 0.09 -6.92 -2.86
C SER A 112 -0.39 -7.66 -1.63
N ARG A 113 -0.77 -8.93 -1.81
CA ARG A 113 -1.14 -9.81 -0.70
C ARG A 113 0.02 -10.03 0.27
N HIS A 114 1.23 -10.09 -0.25
CA HIS A 114 2.44 -10.28 0.53
C HIS A 114 2.71 -9.07 1.43
N LEU A 115 2.70 -7.84 0.88
CA LEU A 115 2.88 -6.62 1.68
C LEU A 115 1.76 -6.43 2.70
N ALA A 116 0.51 -6.77 2.34
CA ALA A 116 -0.60 -6.75 3.29
C ALA A 116 -0.36 -7.70 4.46
N GLY A 117 0.19 -8.89 4.20
CA GLY A 117 0.56 -9.85 5.25
C GLY A 117 1.65 -9.29 6.18
N LEU A 118 2.74 -8.79 5.63
CA LEU A 118 3.83 -8.16 6.41
C LEU A 118 3.32 -6.98 7.26
N PHE A 119 2.43 -6.17 6.69
CA PHE A 119 1.81 -5.06 7.41
C PHE A 119 0.94 -5.55 8.58
N GLU A 120 0.05 -6.51 8.35
CA GLU A 120 -0.85 -7.05 9.38
C GLU A 120 -0.07 -7.70 10.52
N GLU A 121 0.91 -8.52 10.21
CA GLU A 121 1.77 -9.17 11.21
C GLU A 121 2.56 -8.14 12.03
N THR A 122 3.18 -7.15 11.38
CA THR A 122 3.89 -6.08 12.08
C THR A 122 2.94 -5.27 12.96
N ALA A 123 1.76 -4.91 12.45
CA ALA A 123 0.76 -4.15 13.20
C ALA A 123 0.21 -4.92 14.40
N ALA A 124 0.05 -6.24 14.27
CA ALA A 124 -0.39 -7.11 15.36
C ALA A 124 0.66 -7.20 16.49
N ILE A 125 1.95 -7.32 16.13
CA ILE A 125 3.05 -7.39 17.11
C ILE A 125 3.26 -6.03 17.79
N TYR A 126 3.28 -4.94 17.02
CA TYR A 126 3.51 -3.60 17.56
C TYR A 126 2.31 -3.02 18.30
N GLY A 127 1.09 -3.45 17.95
CA GLY A 127 -0.14 -2.99 18.57
C GLY A 127 -0.65 -1.62 18.08
N ASN A 128 -0.07 -1.04 17.03
CA ASN A 128 -0.49 0.25 16.47
C ASN A 128 -0.45 0.24 14.94
N ALA A 129 -1.57 -0.16 14.34
CA ALA A 129 -1.70 -0.27 12.89
C ALA A 129 -1.48 1.06 12.15
N LYS A 130 -1.89 2.20 12.72
CA LYS A 130 -1.72 3.50 12.08
C LYS A 130 -0.26 3.95 11.99
N LYS A 131 0.52 3.74 13.06
CA LYS A 131 1.96 4.04 13.03
C LYS A 131 2.70 3.06 12.11
N THR A 132 2.31 1.78 12.10
CA THR A 132 2.83 0.79 11.17
C THR A 132 2.53 1.19 9.72
N ALA A 133 1.30 1.59 9.41
CA ALA A 133 0.93 2.06 8.08
C ALA A 133 1.79 3.24 7.62
N ASN A 134 1.99 4.24 8.48
CA ASN A 134 2.86 5.38 8.17
C ASN A 134 4.29 4.94 7.83
N TRP A 135 4.82 3.92 8.53
CA TRP A 135 6.15 3.40 8.25
C TRP A 135 6.20 2.63 6.93
N PHE A 136 5.19 1.83 6.65
CA PHE A 136 5.07 1.13 5.37
C PHE A 136 4.97 2.11 4.20
N MET A 137 4.09 3.11 4.29
CA MET A 137 3.91 4.14 3.26
C MET A 137 5.16 5.01 3.05
N GLY A 138 5.89 5.31 4.13
CA GLY A 138 7.09 6.13 4.08
C GLY A 138 8.35 5.35 3.71
N GLU A 139 8.69 4.31 4.46
CA GLU A 139 10.02 3.67 4.37
C GLU A 139 10.00 2.35 3.57
N VAL A 140 9.01 1.45 3.82
CA VAL A 140 8.97 0.17 3.10
C VAL A 140 8.78 0.41 1.61
N LEU A 141 7.79 1.21 1.22
CA LEU A 141 7.54 1.51 -0.20
C LEU A 141 8.68 2.33 -0.84
N ARG A 142 9.30 3.23 -0.09
CA ARG A 142 10.50 3.97 -0.57
C ARG A 142 11.62 3.00 -0.93
N LEU A 143 11.99 2.12 -0.01
CA LEU A 143 13.08 1.16 -0.23
C LEU A 143 12.74 0.16 -1.34
N THR A 144 11.50 -0.32 -1.41
CA THR A 144 11.03 -1.19 -2.50
C THR A 144 11.23 -0.52 -3.86
N LYS A 145 10.84 0.77 -3.96
CA LYS A 145 11.01 1.56 -5.18
C LYS A 145 12.46 1.86 -5.49
N ASP A 146 13.25 2.29 -4.50
CA ASP A 146 14.66 2.66 -4.68
C ASP A 146 15.51 1.47 -5.17
N LYS A 147 15.12 0.26 -4.74
CA LYS A 147 15.78 -0.98 -5.13
C LYS A 147 15.16 -1.65 -6.37
N ALA A 148 14.14 -1.04 -6.96
CA ALA A 148 13.38 -1.58 -8.09
C ALA A 148 12.91 -3.04 -7.85
N MET A 149 12.47 -3.34 -6.62
CA MET A 149 11.96 -4.65 -6.21
C MET A 149 10.46 -4.74 -6.45
N ASP A 150 9.99 -5.94 -6.79
CA ASP A 150 8.57 -6.24 -6.74
C ASP A 150 8.12 -6.42 -5.29
N ALA A 151 6.86 -6.14 -5.01
CA ALA A 151 6.28 -6.23 -3.67
C ALA A 151 6.47 -7.63 -3.03
N GLU A 152 6.41 -8.68 -3.83
CA GLU A 152 6.59 -10.08 -3.44
C GLU A 152 8.03 -10.44 -3.07
N GLN A 153 9.00 -9.61 -3.43
CA GLN A 153 10.42 -9.80 -3.11
C GLN A 153 10.82 -9.15 -1.78
N VAL A 154 9.97 -8.30 -1.22
CA VAL A 154 10.22 -7.68 0.08
C VAL A 154 10.21 -8.75 1.16
N SER A 155 11.33 -8.89 1.87
CA SER A 155 11.49 -9.93 2.87
C SER A 155 12.25 -9.39 4.07
N PHE A 156 11.53 -9.19 5.17
CA PHE A 156 12.07 -8.89 6.49
C PHE A 156 11.14 -9.47 7.54
N SER A 157 11.66 -9.71 8.73
CA SER A 157 10.84 -10.18 9.86
C SER A 157 9.90 -9.08 10.36
N PRO A 158 8.57 -9.29 10.36
CA PRO A 158 7.61 -8.34 10.96
C PRO A 158 7.96 -7.98 12.41
N LYS A 159 8.55 -8.93 13.15
CA LYS A 159 9.03 -8.72 14.52
C LYS A 159 10.14 -7.69 14.58
N HIS A 160 11.11 -7.73 13.66
CA HIS A 160 12.22 -6.77 13.65
C HIS A 160 11.74 -5.36 13.41
N LEU A 161 10.80 -5.16 12.48
CA LEU A 161 10.20 -3.84 12.30
C LEU A 161 9.39 -3.41 13.53
N ALA A 162 8.61 -4.31 14.11
CA ALA A 162 7.83 -4.01 15.32
C ALA A 162 8.73 -3.61 16.51
N ASP A 163 9.80 -4.35 16.76
CA ASP A 163 10.77 -4.04 17.82
C ASP A 163 11.41 -2.65 17.60
N LEU A 164 11.80 -2.35 16.37
CA LEU A 164 12.32 -1.03 16.02
C LEU A 164 11.31 0.10 16.27
N LEU A 165 10.03 -0.11 15.91
CA LEU A 165 8.97 0.86 16.15
C LEU A 165 8.73 1.08 17.66
N VAL A 166 8.81 0.02 18.47
CA VAL A 166 8.74 0.12 19.93
C VAL A 166 9.89 0.96 20.49
N MET A 167 11.12 0.78 19.99
CA MET A 167 12.27 1.57 20.42
C MET A 167 12.12 3.05 20.06
N VAL A 168 11.57 3.36 18.87
CA VAL A 168 11.25 4.73 18.47
C VAL A 168 10.19 5.33 19.39
N GLU A 169 9.15 4.60 19.73
CA GLU A 169 8.05 5.06 20.58
C GLU A 169 8.53 5.36 22.01
N LYS A 170 9.45 4.55 22.51
CA LYS A 170 10.09 4.75 23.83
C LYS A 170 11.20 5.82 23.82
N SER A 171 11.45 6.46 22.69
CA SER A 171 12.58 7.40 22.53
C SER A 171 13.96 6.79 22.79
N GLU A 172 14.08 5.46 22.69
CA GLU A 172 15.37 4.76 22.83
C GLU A 172 16.28 4.96 21.62
N VAL A 173 15.69 5.24 20.46
CA VAL A 173 16.41 5.56 19.22
C VAL A 173 15.74 6.75 18.51
N SER A 174 16.54 7.61 17.90
CA SER A 174 15.99 8.74 17.15
C SER A 174 15.32 8.26 15.85
N PRO A 175 14.26 8.95 15.37
CA PRO A 175 13.61 8.58 14.10
C PRO A 175 14.59 8.52 12.91
N GLN A 176 15.61 9.37 12.91
CA GLN A 176 16.62 9.38 11.84
C GLN A 176 17.52 8.14 11.89
N ASN A 177 17.95 7.72 13.08
CA ASN A 177 18.75 6.50 13.25
C ASN A 177 17.88 5.26 12.95
N ALA A 178 16.62 5.26 13.40
CA ALA A 178 15.70 4.17 13.13
C ALA A 178 15.51 3.90 11.63
N LYS A 179 15.43 4.95 10.80
CA LYS A 179 15.38 4.80 9.34
C LYS A 179 16.62 4.11 8.78
N LYS A 180 17.82 4.49 9.25
CA LYS A 180 19.08 3.86 8.84
C LYS A 180 19.16 2.40 9.28
N VAL A 181 18.72 2.11 10.50
CA VAL A 181 18.64 0.73 11.01
C VAL A 181 17.65 -0.09 10.20
N PHE A 182 16.50 0.50 9.86
CA PHE A 182 15.50 -0.18 9.04
C PHE A 182 16.01 -0.51 7.63
N GLU A 183 16.87 0.34 7.04
CA GLU A 183 17.52 0.00 5.76
C GLU A 183 18.32 -1.31 5.88
N LYS A 184 18.99 -1.54 7.01
CA LYS A 184 19.69 -2.81 7.29
C LYS A 184 18.73 -3.96 7.56
N VAL A 185 17.65 -3.73 8.30
CA VAL A 185 16.59 -4.73 8.49
C VAL A 185 15.99 -5.14 7.14
N PHE A 186 15.72 -4.18 6.27
CA PHE A 186 15.15 -4.42 4.95
C PHE A 186 16.09 -5.19 4.02
N GLU A 187 17.41 -4.97 4.11
CA GLU A 187 18.40 -5.59 3.25
C GLU A 187 18.85 -6.97 3.73
N GLU A 188 19.04 -7.12 5.02
CA GLU A 188 19.77 -8.26 5.62
C GLU A 188 18.95 -8.96 6.71
N ASP A 189 17.75 -8.47 7.02
CA ASP A 189 16.86 -8.95 8.10
C ASP A 189 17.57 -9.07 9.46
N ILE A 190 18.46 -8.11 9.77
CA ILE A 190 19.18 -8.07 11.03
C ILE A 190 18.24 -7.81 12.21
N ASP A 191 18.63 -8.26 13.40
CA ASP A 191 17.96 -7.88 14.65
C ASP A 191 18.28 -6.41 14.98
N PRO A 192 17.27 -5.49 14.95
CA PRO A 192 17.51 -4.07 15.17
C PRO A 192 17.97 -3.75 16.59
N VAL A 193 17.54 -4.53 17.58
CA VAL A 193 17.90 -4.30 18.99
C VAL A 193 19.40 -4.54 19.18
N VAL A 194 19.88 -5.66 18.68
CA VAL A 194 21.31 -6.01 18.74
C VAL A 194 22.14 -4.99 17.96
N TYR A 195 21.70 -4.66 16.74
CA TYR A 195 22.42 -3.70 15.90
C TYR A 195 22.53 -2.31 16.54
N ILE A 196 21.44 -1.80 17.13
CA ILE A 196 21.43 -0.51 17.83
C ILE A 196 22.38 -0.51 19.03
N GLU A 197 22.45 -1.60 19.78
CA GLU A 197 23.35 -1.73 20.93
C GLU A 197 24.82 -1.79 20.49
N GLU A 198 25.16 -2.61 19.52
CA GLU A 198 26.53 -2.75 19.02
C GLU A 198 27.08 -1.46 18.40
N HIS A 199 26.23 -0.65 17.79
CA HIS A 199 26.64 0.58 17.12
C HIS A 199 26.44 1.83 17.97
N GLY A 200 26.00 1.69 19.24
CA GLY A 200 25.82 2.82 20.15
C GLY A 200 24.80 3.86 19.67
N LEU A 201 23.73 3.40 18.99
CA LEU A 201 22.71 4.29 18.41
C LEU A 201 21.56 4.62 19.36
N LYS A 202 21.59 4.05 20.58
CA LYS A 202 20.65 4.44 21.65
C LYS A 202 20.81 5.90 22.03
N ILE A 203 19.70 6.56 22.30
CA ILE A 203 19.71 7.90 22.90
C ILE A 203 20.18 7.72 24.35
N VAL A 204 21.30 8.32 24.68
CA VAL A 204 21.83 8.31 26.04
C VAL A 204 21.12 9.43 26.81
N GLU A 205 20.18 9.07 27.67
CA GLU A 205 19.57 9.97 28.65
C GLU A 205 20.47 10.09 29.89
N ASP A 206 21.76 10.33 29.69
CA ASP A 206 22.63 10.64 30.82
C ASP A 206 22.57 12.14 31.14
N THR A 207 21.55 12.49 31.94
CA THR A 207 21.38 13.87 32.45
C THR A 207 22.62 14.36 33.22
N GLY A 208 23.34 13.45 33.87
CA GLY A 208 24.57 13.78 34.59
C GLY A 208 25.70 14.21 33.64
N LEU A 209 25.93 13.43 32.58
CA LEU A 209 26.91 13.78 31.53
C LEU A 209 26.52 15.07 30.79
N LEU A 210 25.23 15.26 30.56
CA LEU A 210 24.69 16.46 29.90
C LEU A 210 24.91 17.70 30.79
N GLU A 211 24.57 17.60 32.08
CA GLU A 211 24.79 18.67 33.04
C GLU A 211 26.28 19.00 33.23
N GLU A 212 27.13 17.99 33.33
CA GLU A 212 28.59 18.18 33.41
C GLU A 212 29.13 18.88 32.14
N THR A 213 28.66 18.44 30.96
CA THR A 213 29.06 19.06 29.70
C THR A 213 28.58 20.51 29.58
N ILE A 214 27.32 20.77 29.95
CA ILE A 214 26.78 22.13 29.99
C ILE A 214 27.61 23.02 30.96
N ASN A 215 27.85 22.55 32.18
CA ASN A 215 28.62 23.30 33.16
C ASN A 215 30.04 23.57 32.64
N ARG A 216 30.70 22.59 32.05
CA ARG A 216 32.03 22.78 31.46
C ARG A 216 32.04 23.83 30.34
N ILE A 217 31.00 23.84 29.48
CA ILE A 217 30.87 24.84 28.40
C ILE A 217 30.60 26.23 28.99
N LEU A 218 29.74 26.34 30.01
CA LEU A 218 29.44 27.59 30.69
C LEU A 218 30.69 28.14 31.38
N ASP A 219 31.45 27.33 32.11
CA ASP A 219 32.68 27.70 32.82
C ASP A 219 33.79 28.10 31.85
N ALA A 220 33.86 27.48 30.67
CA ALA A 220 34.84 27.81 29.64
C ALA A 220 34.54 29.16 28.94
N ASN A 221 33.32 29.68 29.04
CA ASN A 221 32.86 30.88 28.34
C ASN A 221 32.24 31.93 29.26
N PRO A 222 32.99 32.49 30.25
CA PRO A 222 32.44 33.40 31.26
C PRO A 222 31.93 34.74 30.69
N GLY A 223 32.50 35.23 29.57
CA GLY A 223 32.03 36.46 28.91
C GLY A 223 30.62 36.30 28.32
N PRO A 224 30.40 35.35 27.41
CA PRO A 224 29.07 35.02 26.89
C PRO A 224 28.05 34.66 27.98
N LEU A 225 28.48 33.97 29.06
CA LEU A 225 27.61 33.64 30.19
C LEU A 225 27.12 34.90 30.90
N SER A 226 28.01 35.88 31.15
CA SER A 226 27.66 37.16 31.77
C SER A 226 26.67 37.95 30.90
N GLU A 227 26.83 37.91 29.58
CA GLU A 227 25.89 38.58 28.66
C GLU A 227 24.52 37.88 28.64
N LEU A 228 24.47 36.54 28.71
CA LEU A 228 23.23 35.79 28.81
C LEU A 228 22.49 36.10 30.11
N LEU A 229 23.20 36.09 31.24
CA LEU A 229 22.64 36.46 32.54
C LEU A 229 22.22 37.94 32.61
N GLY A 230 22.82 38.79 31.78
CA GLY A 230 22.42 40.18 31.58
C GLY A 230 21.20 40.38 30.66
N GLY A 231 20.52 39.29 30.23
CA GLY A 231 19.28 39.35 29.46
C GLY A 231 19.46 39.37 27.93
N LYS A 232 20.65 39.04 27.40
CA LYS A 232 20.89 38.93 25.96
C LYS A 232 20.57 37.53 25.46
N ASP A 233 19.29 37.20 25.26
CA ASP A 233 18.81 35.88 24.86
C ASP A 233 19.45 35.32 23.57
N LYS A 234 19.93 36.18 22.66
CA LYS A 234 20.62 35.76 21.43
C LYS A 234 21.90 34.96 21.69
N VAL A 235 22.52 35.12 22.86
CA VAL A 235 23.73 34.39 23.24
C VAL A 235 23.42 32.92 23.57
N MET A 236 22.16 32.54 23.84
CA MET A 236 21.75 31.14 24.01
C MET A 236 22.10 30.28 22.79
N GLY A 237 21.92 30.83 21.58
CA GLY A 237 22.29 30.13 20.35
C GLY A 237 23.77 29.77 20.23
N PHE A 238 24.67 30.57 20.85
CA PHE A 238 26.09 30.24 20.92
C PHE A 238 26.33 29.01 21.83
N PHE A 239 25.71 28.94 22.97
CA PHE A 239 25.86 27.81 23.90
C PHE A 239 25.25 26.50 23.35
N VAL A 240 24.15 26.58 22.61
CA VAL A 240 23.53 25.43 21.96
C VAL A 240 24.39 24.91 20.80
N GLY A 241 25.24 25.73 20.22
CA GLY A 241 26.12 25.35 19.11
C GLY A 241 27.49 24.80 19.54
N GLN A 242 27.83 24.83 20.81
CA GLN A 242 29.06 24.30 21.40
C GLN A 242 28.87 22.86 21.90
#